data_19fc493194e204eb8f45f1108adf68e8
#
_entry.id   19fc493194e204eb8f45f1108adf68e8
#
_cell.length_a   1.000
_cell.length_b   1.000
_cell.length_c   1.000
_cell.angle_alpha   90.00
_cell.angle_beta   90.00
_cell.angle_gamma   90.00
#
_symmetry.space_group_name_H-M   'P 1'
#
loop_
_entity.id
_entity.type
_entity.pdbx_description
1 polymer ?
#
loop_
_entity_poly.entity_id
_entity_poly.type
_entity_poly.pdbx_seq_one_letter_code
_entity_poly.pdbx_strand_id
1 'polypeptide(L)'
;MIDTIKIFTMINKNTYDKIHNKSIIKTSYSIETGEIFYNITNNHLKGSYDTSLSVRVGDGSKYKFINMYYLEIEGSYHKIVKGYNSHNGFYNLYEICQGLINLVSNSYNVELPNIKHWFLQRVDIAIVFDLENQNNIKRYLENLHSCNYPRRNLKNYSDYGRYWFICPWYYYNIKNI
;
A
#
# COMPACT_ATOMS: atom_id res chain seq x y z
N MET A 1 -9.80 4.13 11.62
CA MET A 1 -8.51 3.40 11.65
C MET A 1 -7.73 3.61 10.37
N ILE A 2 -6.42 3.47 10.41
CA ILE A 2 -5.58 3.45 9.20
C ILE A 2 -5.60 2.03 8.64
N ASP A 3 -6.07 1.87 7.40
CA ASP A 3 -6.16 0.54 6.74
C ASP A 3 -4.89 0.19 5.98
N THR A 4 -4.48 1.03 5.05
CA THR A 4 -3.30 0.78 4.21
C THR A 4 -2.43 2.02 4.17
N ILE A 5 -1.14 1.83 4.19
CA ILE A 5 -0.17 2.91 3.96
C ILE A 5 0.84 2.51 2.89
N LYS A 6 1.39 3.53 2.26
CA LYS A 6 2.50 3.42 1.33
C LYS A 6 3.56 4.42 1.70
N ILE A 7 4.77 3.92 1.98
CA ILE A 7 5.94 4.71 2.37
C ILE A 7 7.14 4.34 1.51
N PHE A 8 8.06 5.26 1.35
CA PHE A 8 9.33 4.98 0.68
C PHE A 8 10.50 5.73 1.30
N THR A 9 11.70 5.23 1.08
CA THR A 9 12.96 5.86 1.48
C THR A 9 14.06 5.58 0.46
N MET A 10 15.13 6.35 0.53
CA MET A 10 16.36 6.05 -0.20
C MET A 10 17.22 5.10 0.60
N ILE A 11 17.82 4.14 -0.09
CA ILE A 11 18.69 3.11 0.50
C ILE A 11 20.03 3.05 -0.22
N ASN A 12 21.02 2.53 0.45
CA ASN A 12 22.32 2.27 -0.14
C ASN A 12 22.31 1.00 -1.02
N LYS A 13 23.32 0.87 -1.86
CA LYS A 13 23.44 -0.26 -2.79
C LYS A 13 23.47 -1.61 -2.07
N ASN A 14 24.16 -1.73 -0.94
CA ASN A 14 24.23 -3.00 -0.19
C ASN A 14 22.85 -3.46 0.30
N THR A 15 22.04 -2.54 0.84
CA THR A 15 20.66 -2.83 1.25
C THR A 15 19.79 -3.18 0.03
N TYR A 16 19.95 -2.45 -1.07
CA TYR A 16 19.29 -2.75 -2.32
C TYR A 16 19.61 -4.17 -2.80
N ASP A 17 20.88 -4.53 -2.91
CA ASP A 17 21.33 -5.84 -3.41
C ASP A 17 20.78 -6.98 -2.55
N LYS A 18 20.78 -6.83 -1.22
CA LYS A 18 20.23 -7.83 -0.29
C LYS A 18 18.74 -8.07 -0.47
N ILE A 19 17.96 -7.02 -0.71
CA ILE A 19 16.51 -7.14 -0.95
C ILE A 19 16.26 -7.65 -2.38
N HIS A 20 16.96 -7.10 -3.35
CA HIS A 20 16.83 -7.44 -4.76
C HIS A 20 17.10 -8.93 -5.03
N ASN A 21 18.18 -9.49 -4.43
CA ASN A 21 18.56 -10.90 -4.61
C ASN A 21 17.52 -11.89 -4.06
N LYS A 22 16.65 -11.45 -3.15
CA LYS A 22 15.53 -12.25 -2.63
C LYS A 22 14.21 -11.96 -3.35
N SER A 23 14.23 -11.12 -4.37
CA SER A 23 13.04 -10.58 -5.00
C SER A 23 12.61 -11.37 -6.23
N ILE A 24 11.31 -11.38 -6.50
CA ILE A 24 10.75 -11.83 -7.77
C ILE A 24 10.81 -10.65 -8.74
N ILE A 25 11.52 -10.83 -9.85
CA ILE A 25 11.62 -9.82 -10.89
C ILE A 25 10.56 -10.12 -11.95
N LYS A 26 9.69 -9.15 -12.23
CA LYS A 26 8.79 -9.15 -13.37
C LYS A 26 9.39 -8.28 -14.44
N THR A 27 9.76 -8.89 -15.57
CA THR A 27 10.35 -8.21 -16.72
C THR A 27 9.29 -8.05 -17.81
N SER A 28 9.15 -6.85 -18.35
CA SER A 28 8.38 -6.59 -19.55
C SER A 28 9.33 -6.35 -20.71
N TYR A 29 9.13 -7.08 -21.81
CA TYR A 29 9.96 -7.00 -23.00
C TYR A 29 9.12 -6.98 -24.27
N SER A 30 9.67 -6.43 -25.35
CA SER A 30 9.08 -6.54 -26.69
C SER A 30 9.27 -7.95 -27.20
N ILE A 31 8.20 -8.58 -27.67
CA ILE A 31 8.28 -9.91 -28.30
C ILE A 31 9.03 -9.83 -29.64
N GLU A 32 8.93 -8.69 -30.34
CA GLU A 32 9.55 -8.53 -31.69
C GLU A 32 11.05 -8.22 -31.61
N THR A 33 11.46 -7.35 -30.68
CA THR A 33 12.85 -6.87 -30.60
C THR A 33 13.64 -7.48 -29.45
N GLY A 34 12.99 -8.11 -28.48
CA GLY A 34 13.62 -8.61 -27.26
C GLY A 34 14.06 -7.50 -26.29
N GLU A 35 13.79 -6.23 -26.61
CA GLU A 35 14.15 -5.12 -25.75
C GLU A 35 13.37 -5.12 -24.43
N ILE A 36 14.09 -4.92 -23.32
CA ILE A 36 13.50 -4.86 -21.99
C ILE A 36 13.03 -3.43 -21.73
N PHE A 37 11.71 -3.26 -21.57
CA PHE A 37 11.14 -1.94 -21.26
C PHE A 37 11.28 -1.58 -19.79
N TYR A 38 11.06 -2.55 -18.88
CA TYR A 38 11.26 -2.33 -17.45
C TYR A 38 11.32 -3.64 -16.67
N ASN A 39 11.99 -3.56 -15.53
CA ASN A 39 12.02 -4.59 -14.53
C ASN A 39 11.35 -4.06 -13.26
N ILE A 40 10.34 -4.78 -12.77
CA ILE A 40 9.72 -4.48 -11.48
C ILE A 40 10.14 -5.56 -10.49
N THR A 41 10.82 -5.13 -9.45
CA THR A 41 11.13 -5.99 -8.32
C THR A 41 9.96 -5.92 -7.34
N ASN A 42 9.29 -7.02 -7.12
CA ASN A 42 8.13 -7.09 -6.25
C ASN A 42 8.21 -8.30 -5.32
N ASN A 43 8.31 -8.04 -4.05
CA ASN A 43 8.23 -9.06 -3.02
C ASN A 43 6.95 -8.90 -2.22
N HIS A 44 6.31 -10.02 -1.98
CA HIS A 44 5.20 -10.09 -1.06
C HIS A 44 5.65 -10.85 0.20
N LEU A 45 5.86 -10.13 1.29
CA LEU A 45 5.98 -10.76 2.59
C LEU A 45 4.59 -11.23 3.00
N LYS A 46 4.43 -12.55 3.13
CA LYS A 46 3.17 -13.15 3.54
C LYS A 46 2.86 -12.73 4.98
N GLY A 47 1.69 -12.15 5.17
CA GLY A 47 1.06 -12.03 6.48
C GLY A 47 0.18 -13.25 6.76
N SER A 48 -0.53 -13.21 7.87
CA SER A 48 -1.58 -14.17 8.19
C SER A 48 -2.80 -13.90 7.29
N TYR A 49 -3.45 -14.97 6.81
CA TYR A 49 -4.54 -14.94 5.83
C TYR A 49 -4.14 -14.12 4.58
N ASP A 50 -4.75 -14.16 3.49
CA ASP A 50 -4.46 -13.57 2.17
C ASP A 50 -3.85 -12.15 2.16
N THR A 51 -3.21 -11.73 3.26
CA THR A 51 -2.60 -10.41 3.44
C THR A 51 -1.12 -10.49 3.10
N SER A 52 -0.68 -9.62 2.22
CA SER A 52 0.73 -9.49 1.88
C SER A 52 1.19 -8.04 2.00
N LEU A 53 2.41 -7.87 2.46
CA LEU A 53 3.13 -6.62 2.41
C LEU A 53 3.91 -6.55 1.11
N SER A 54 3.62 -5.56 0.28
CA SER A 54 4.38 -5.32 -0.95
C SER A 54 5.66 -4.56 -0.63
N VAL A 55 6.80 -5.14 -1.01
CA VAL A 55 8.12 -4.53 -0.84
C VAL A 55 8.76 -4.41 -2.22
N ARG A 56 9.06 -3.19 -2.64
CA ARG A 56 9.63 -2.90 -3.95
C ARG A 56 10.93 -2.15 -3.80
N VAL A 57 11.92 -2.53 -4.56
CA VAL A 57 13.19 -1.81 -4.66
C VAL A 57 13.50 -1.50 -6.13
N GLY A 58 14.21 -0.42 -6.35
CA GLY A 58 14.61 -0.01 -7.71
C GLY A 58 15.64 1.11 -7.66
N ASP A 59 16.04 1.56 -8.84
CA ASP A 59 16.86 2.75 -8.95
C ASP A 59 16.04 4.02 -8.59
N GLY A 60 16.72 5.04 -8.12
CA GLY A 60 16.09 6.27 -7.65
C GLY A 60 15.54 7.17 -8.74
N SER A 61 15.69 6.82 -10.02
CA SER A 61 15.22 7.63 -11.16
C SER A 61 13.72 7.89 -11.09
N LYS A 62 12.94 6.93 -10.59
CA LYS A 62 11.51 7.06 -10.31
C LYS A 62 11.18 8.29 -9.45
N TYR A 63 12.06 8.64 -8.53
CA TYR A 63 11.89 9.75 -7.60
C TYR A 63 12.83 10.92 -7.91
N LYS A 64 13.44 10.95 -9.11
CA LYS A 64 14.40 11.96 -9.56
C LYS A 64 15.71 12.01 -8.75
N PHE A 65 16.07 10.92 -8.09
CA PHE A 65 17.34 10.75 -7.38
C PHE A 65 18.31 9.94 -8.25
N ILE A 66 19.28 10.62 -8.83
CA ILE A 66 20.30 10.01 -9.70
C ILE A 66 21.32 9.28 -8.82
N ASN A 67 21.71 8.06 -9.23
CA ASN A 67 22.70 7.21 -8.53
C ASN A 67 22.31 6.78 -7.11
N MET A 68 21.02 6.78 -6.79
CA MET A 68 20.49 6.27 -5.53
C MET A 68 19.52 5.12 -5.79
N TYR A 69 19.26 4.32 -4.75
CA TYR A 69 18.25 3.26 -4.79
C TYR A 69 17.11 3.61 -3.86
N TYR A 70 15.89 3.16 -4.17
CA TYR A 70 14.75 3.34 -3.30
C TYR A 70 14.21 2.01 -2.79
N LEU A 71 13.59 2.08 -1.64
CA LEU A 71 12.75 1.03 -1.06
C LEU A 71 11.36 1.59 -0.83
N GLU A 72 10.35 0.90 -1.35
CA GLU A 72 8.93 1.23 -1.20
C GLU A 72 8.23 0.09 -0.49
N ILE A 73 7.44 0.41 0.53
CA ILE A 73 6.65 -0.54 1.32
C ILE A 73 5.19 -0.12 1.23
N GLU A 74 4.30 -1.07 0.88
CA GLU A 74 2.86 -0.84 0.79
C GLU A 74 2.09 -2.01 1.39
N GLY A 75 1.19 -1.70 2.32
CA GLY A 75 0.31 -2.71 2.92
C GLY A 75 -0.43 -2.24 4.16
N SER A 76 -1.19 -3.18 4.74
CA SER A 76 -1.96 -3.00 5.95
C SER A 76 -1.25 -3.61 7.15
N TYR A 77 -0.65 -2.78 8.00
CA TYR A 77 0.02 -3.23 9.21
C TYR A 77 -0.93 -3.98 10.15
N HIS A 78 -2.15 -3.47 10.27
CA HIS A 78 -3.18 -4.09 11.09
C HIS A 78 -3.47 -5.55 10.69
N LYS A 79 -3.68 -5.78 9.39
CA LYS A 79 -3.97 -7.13 8.87
C LYS A 79 -2.78 -8.07 9.04
N ILE A 80 -1.55 -7.56 8.93
CA ILE A 80 -0.34 -8.37 9.09
C ILE A 80 -0.17 -8.80 10.55
N VAL A 81 -0.35 -7.88 11.50
CA VAL A 81 -0.12 -8.16 12.93
C VAL A 81 -1.25 -8.96 13.55
N LYS A 82 -2.50 -8.62 13.27
CA LYS A 82 -3.66 -9.28 13.85
C LYS A 82 -4.18 -10.47 13.04
N GLY A 83 -3.82 -10.55 11.76
CA GLY A 83 -4.23 -11.65 10.88
C GLY A 83 -5.65 -11.58 10.36
N TYR A 84 -6.42 -10.58 10.73
CA TYR A 84 -7.79 -10.41 10.29
C TYR A 84 -8.16 -8.94 10.20
N ASN A 85 -9.24 -8.65 9.48
CA ASN A 85 -9.79 -7.32 9.36
C ASN A 85 -10.75 -7.07 10.53
N SER A 86 -10.32 -6.33 11.54
CA SER A 86 -11.16 -5.98 12.69
C SER A 86 -11.47 -4.49 12.72
N HIS A 87 -12.56 -4.12 13.42
CA HIS A 87 -12.96 -2.73 13.58
C HIS A 87 -12.01 -1.91 14.46
N ASN A 88 -11.20 -2.59 15.29
CA ASN A 88 -10.25 -1.97 16.21
C ASN A 88 -8.84 -2.00 15.63
N GLY A 89 -8.60 -1.19 14.59
CA GLY A 89 -7.28 -1.04 13.97
C GLY A 89 -6.39 -0.04 14.68
N PHE A 90 -5.20 0.12 14.15
CA PHE A 90 -4.25 1.12 14.61
C PHE A 90 -4.64 2.51 14.08
N TYR A 91 -4.39 3.54 14.92
CA TYR A 91 -4.65 4.94 14.60
C TYR A 91 -3.38 5.79 14.58
N ASN A 92 -2.32 5.32 15.23
CA ASN A 92 -1.05 6.02 15.29
C ASN A 92 -0.22 5.71 14.04
N LEU A 93 -0.11 6.70 13.17
CA LEU A 93 0.63 6.57 11.91
C LEU A 93 2.12 6.27 12.14
N TYR A 94 2.72 6.87 13.16
CA TYR A 94 4.13 6.64 13.47
C TYR A 94 4.39 5.17 13.85
N GLU A 95 3.57 4.60 14.73
CA GLU A 95 3.67 3.21 15.16
C GLU A 95 3.50 2.24 14.00
N ILE A 96 2.55 2.52 13.10
CA ILE A 96 2.30 1.73 11.91
C ILE A 96 3.51 1.74 10.99
N CYS A 97 4.05 2.92 10.69
CA CYS A 97 5.23 3.07 9.84
C CYS A 97 6.44 2.35 10.45
N GLN A 98 6.71 2.57 11.73
CA GLN A 98 7.81 1.92 12.44
C GLN A 98 7.65 0.40 12.45
N GLY A 99 6.43 -0.08 12.66
CA GLY A 99 6.13 -1.51 12.63
C GLY A 99 6.39 -2.14 11.26
N LEU A 100 5.99 -1.49 10.16
CA LEU A 100 6.28 -1.96 8.80
C LEU A 100 7.78 -1.93 8.48
N ILE A 101 8.49 -0.88 8.89
CA ILE A 101 9.95 -0.78 8.72
C ILE A 101 10.64 -1.94 9.45
N ASN A 102 10.26 -2.21 10.68
CA ASN A 102 10.83 -3.31 11.48
C ASN A 102 10.55 -4.68 10.86
N LEU A 103 9.34 -4.91 10.36
CA LEU A 103 8.98 -6.14 9.66
C LEU A 103 9.86 -6.40 8.45
N VAL A 104 10.08 -5.38 7.62
CA VAL A 104 10.93 -5.49 6.42
C VAL A 104 12.40 -5.67 6.83
N SER A 105 12.89 -4.87 7.79
CA SER A 105 14.26 -4.98 8.32
C SER A 105 14.57 -6.41 8.78
N ASN A 106 13.68 -7.00 9.59
CA ASN A 106 13.84 -8.35 10.11
C ASN A 106 13.76 -9.42 9.01
N SER A 107 12.79 -9.28 8.06
CA SER A 107 12.58 -10.28 7.01
C SER A 107 13.75 -10.38 6.03
N TYR A 108 14.41 -9.27 5.75
CA TYR A 108 15.56 -9.23 4.84
C TYR A 108 16.91 -9.24 5.55
N ASN A 109 16.91 -9.13 6.88
CA ASN A 109 18.12 -8.97 7.70
C ASN A 109 18.96 -7.79 7.20
N VAL A 110 18.33 -6.62 7.12
CA VAL A 110 18.95 -5.36 6.68
C VAL A 110 18.68 -4.25 7.68
N GLU A 111 19.64 -3.36 7.82
CA GLU A 111 19.45 -2.12 8.57
C GLU A 111 18.81 -1.07 7.64
N LEU A 112 17.67 -0.55 8.04
CA LEU A 112 16.92 0.45 7.29
C LEU A 112 17.08 1.84 7.93
N PRO A 113 16.94 2.92 7.14
CA PRO A 113 17.02 4.29 7.66
C PRO A 113 16.00 4.55 8.75
N ASN A 114 16.34 5.48 9.66
CA ASN A 114 15.41 5.94 10.68
C ASN A 114 14.12 6.48 10.03
N ILE A 115 12.98 6.31 10.70
CA ILE A 115 11.66 6.72 10.21
C ILE A 115 11.61 8.18 9.73
N LYS A 116 12.41 9.08 10.28
CA LYS A 116 12.53 10.49 9.86
C LYS A 116 12.98 10.67 8.40
N HIS A 117 13.59 9.65 7.79
CA HIS A 117 14.06 9.64 6.41
C HIS A 117 13.08 8.95 5.46
N TRP A 118 11.88 8.63 5.94
CA TRP A 118 10.84 8.02 5.13
C TRP A 118 9.80 9.04 4.69
N PHE A 119 9.32 8.86 3.47
CA PHE A 119 8.30 9.70 2.87
C PHE A 119 6.99 8.92 2.79
N LEU A 120 5.92 9.57 3.22
CA LEU A 120 4.58 9.03 3.12
C LEU A 120 4.00 9.34 1.73
N GLN A 121 3.58 8.31 0.99
CA GLN A 121 2.96 8.48 -0.33
C GLN A 121 1.44 8.34 -0.29
N ARG A 122 0.94 7.45 0.60
CA ARG A 122 -0.48 7.14 0.65
C ARG A 122 -0.87 6.70 2.05
N VAL A 123 -2.04 7.15 2.47
CA VAL A 123 -2.74 6.65 3.66
C VAL A 123 -4.18 6.40 3.29
N ASP A 124 -4.65 5.19 3.51
CA ASP A 124 -6.06 4.83 3.39
C ASP A 124 -6.67 4.78 4.79
N ILE A 125 -7.71 5.56 4.99
CA ILE A 125 -8.42 5.65 6.27
C ILE A 125 -9.76 4.93 6.12
N ALA A 126 -10.00 3.93 6.97
CA ALA A 126 -11.28 3.27 7.08
C ALA A 126 -12.07 3.90 8.23
N ILE A 127 -13.26 4.39 7.91
CA ILE A 127 -14.21 4.93 8.88
C ILE A 127 -15.34 3.92 9.04
N VAL A 128 -15.62 3.54 10.27
CA VAL A 128 -16.70 2.61 10.60
C VAL A 128 -17.88 3.43 11.11
N PHE A 129 -19.04 3.24 10.49
CA PHE A 129 -20.30 3.83 10.92
C PHE A 129 -21.17 2.73 11.52
N ASP A 130 -21.63 2.91 12.74
CA ASP A 130 -22.65 2.08 13.32
C ASP A 130 -24.02 2.63 12.89
N LEU A 131 -24.75 1.82 12.11
CA LEU A 131 -26.07 2.16 11.61
C LEU A 131 -27.19 1.45 12.42
N GLU A 132 -26.84 0.89 13.59
CA GLU A 132 -27.72 0.29 14.59
C GLU A 132 -28.51 -0.95 14.14
N ASN A 133 -29.03 -0.98 12.90
CA ASN A 133 -29.83 -2.08 12.39
C ASN A 133 -29.72 -2.27 10.87
N GLN A 134 -30.14 -3.46 10.39
CA GLN A 134 -30.04 -3.83 8.98
C GLN A 134 -30.88 -2.92 8.04
N ASN A 135 -32.01 -2.40 8.51
CA ASN A 135 -32.85 -1.52 7.68
C ASN A 135 -32.17 -0.19 7.42
N ASN A 136 -31.50 0.37 8.42
CA ASN A 136 -30.69 1.57 8.28
C ASN A 136 -29.51 1.34 7.33
N ILE A 137 -28.85 0.18 7.41
CA ILE A 137 -27.78 -0.21 6.49
C ILE A 137 -28.29 -0.25 5.05
N LYS A 138 -29.43 -0.94 4.81
CA LYS A 138 -30.03 -1.04 3.49
C LYS A 138 -30.38 0.33 2.93
N ARG A 139 -31.06 1.16 3.71
CA ARG A 139 -31.44 2.53 3.33
C ARG A 139 -30.24 3.43 3.03
N TYR A 140 -29.18 3.31 3.83
CA TYR A 140 -27.93 4.04 3.60
C TYR A 140 -27.27 3.62 2.29
N LEU A 141 -27.20 2.31 2.00
CA LEU A 141 -26.64 1.78 0.77
C LEU A 141 -27.46 2.17 -0.46
N GLU A 142 -28.79 2.16 -0.37
CA GLU A 142 -29.69 2.62 -1.44
C GLU A 142 -29.46 4.11 -1.76
N ASN A 143 -29.33 4.94 -0.72
CA ASN A 143 -29.03 6.36 -0.89
C ASN A 143 -27.65 6.59 -1.51
N LEU A 144 -26.63 5.84 -1.10
CA LEU A 144 -25.30 5.91 -1.71
C LEU A 144 -25.31 5.47 -3.18
N HIS A 145 -26.14 4.47 -3.52
CA HIS A 145 -26.28 3.99 -4.89
C HIS A 145 -26.94 5.04 -5.80
N SER A 146 -27.84 5.84 -5.25
CA SER A 146 -28.50 6.93 -6.00
C SER A 146 -27.63 8.18 -6.15
N CYS A 147 -26.53 8.30 -5.41
CA CYS A 147 -25.64 9.45 -5.49
C CYS A 147 -24.79 9.42 -6.77
N ASN A 148 -24.96 10.44 -7.59
CA ASN A 148 -24.17 10.62 -8.79
C ASN A 148 -22.90 11.43 -8.47
N TYR A 149 -21.74 10.76 -8.43
CA TYR A 149 -20.47 11.43 -8.15
C TYR A 149 -19.75 11.74 -9.48
N PRO A 150 -19.41 12.99 -9.77
CA PRO A 150 -18.63 13.34 -10.94
C PRO A 150 -17.32 12.55 -10.98
N ARG A 151 -17.01 11.91 -12.11
CA ARG A 151 -15.79 11.15 -12.36
C ARG A 151 -15.64 9.83 -11.56
N ARG A 152 -16.75 9.24 -11.06
CA ARG A 152 -16.73 7.96 -10.38
C ARG A 152 -17.73 7.00 -11.02
N ASN A 153 -17.26 5.83 -11.40
CA ASN A 153 -18.14 4.74 -11.84
C ASN A 153 -18.47 3.87 -10.62
N LEU A 154 -19.74 3.85 -10.25
CA LEU A 154 -20.29 2.88 -9.32
C LEU A 154 -20.29 1.51 -9.99
N LYS A 155 -19.46 0.58 -9.51
CA LYS A 155 -19.56 -0.82 -9.90
C LYS A 155 -20.55 -1.50 -8.96
N ASN A 156 -21.70 -1.91 -9.51
CA ASN A 156 -22.68 -2.71 -8.80
C ASN A 156 -22.26 -4.19 -8.85
N TYR A 157 -21.92 -4.77 -7.71
CA TYR A 157 -21.71 -6.21 -7.56
C TYR A 157 -23.00 -6.78 -6.95
N SER A 158 -23.96 -7.13 -7.81
CA SER A 158 -25.36 -7.31 -7.49
C SER A 158 -25.72 -8.50 -6.57
N ASP A 159 -24.85 -9.46 -6.30
CA ASP A 159 -25.33 -10.70 -5.69
C ASP A 159 -24.96 -10.96 -4.21
N TYR A 160 -24.09 -10.16 -3.58
CA TYR A 160 -23.69 -10.39 -2.18
C TYR A 160 -23.45 -9.14 -1.32
N GLY A 161 -24.07 -8.01 -1.64
CA GLY A 161 -24.07 -6.83 -0.74
C GLY A 161 -22.71 -6.21 -0.42
N ARG A 162 -21.69 -6.43 -1.24
CA ARG A 162 -20.38 -5.77 -1.09
C ARG A 162 -20.31 -4.55 -2.00
N TYR A 163 -20.44 -3.38 -1.43
CA TYR A 163 -20.25 -2.12 -2.14
C TYR A 163 -18.81 -1.65 -1.96
N TRP A 164 -18.09 -1.45 -3.06
CA TRP A 164 -16.74 -0.88 -3.05
C TRP A 164 -16.79 0.49 -3.70
N PHE A 165 -16.41 1.51 -2.96
CA PHE A 165 -16.18 2.84 -3.54
C PHE A 165 -14.73 2.92 -4.01
N ILE A 166 -14.53 3.02 -5.33
CA ILE A 166 -13.21 3.33 -5.89
C ILE A 166 -13.08 4.84 -5.93
N CYS A 167 -12.30 5.39 -5.02
CA CYS A 167 -11.92 6.80 -5.04
C CYS A 167 -10.85 7.01 -6.11
N PRO A 168 -11.02 7.91 -7.08
CA PRO A 168 -9.91 8.30 -7.94
C PRO A 168 -8.87 9.04 -7.10
N TRP A 169 -7.61 8.71 -7.32
CA TRP A 169 -6.47 9.20 -6.60
C TRP A 169 -6.32 10.72 -6.74
N TYR A 170 -6.34 11.45 -5.65
CA TYR A 170 -5.78 12.79 -5.58
C TYR A 170 -4.36 12.68 -5.03
N TYR A 171 -3.38 13.01 -5.86
CA TYR A 171 -2.03 13.28 -5.40
C TYR A 171 -2.05 14.63 -4.68
N TYR A 172 -2.08 14.61 -3.36
CA TYR A 172 -1.71 15.78 -2.59
C TYR A 172 -0.19 15.78 -2.42
N ASN A 173 0.47 16.70 -3.11
CA ASN A 173 1.82 17.12 -2.75
C ASN A 173 1.74 17.79 -1.37
N ILE A 174 2.07 17.08 -0.32
CA ILE A 174 2.33 17.69 0.98
C ILE A 174 3.73 18.30 0.90
N LYS A 175 3.82 19.50 0.34
CA LYS A 175 4.89 20.44 0.65
C LYS A 175 4.40 21.22 1.85
N ASN A 176 5.16 21.18 2.93
CA ASN A 176 5.00 21.90 4.20
C ASN A 176 4.01 21.28 5.21
N ILE A 177 4.53 20.36 6.00
CA ILE A 177 4.32 20.33 7.47
C ILE A 177 5.71 20.19 8.12
#